data_d8f16ac67ebc19e5351596393f8878b9
#
_entry.id   d8f16ac67ebc19e5351596393f8878b9
#
_cell.length_a   1.000
_cell.length_b   1.000
_cell.length_c   1.000
_cell.angle_alpha   90.00
_cell.angle_beta   90.00
_cell.angle_gamma   90.00
#
_symmetry.space_group_name_H-M   'P 1'
#
loop_
_entity.id
_entity.type
_entity.pdbx_description
1 polymer ?
#
loop_
_entity_poly.entity_id
_entity_poly.type
_entity_poly.pdbx_seq_one_letter_code
_entity_poly.pdbx_strand_id
1 'polypeptide(L)'
;MSDDRDLQRDLPADDLPGDNSPLDDLRQEAEKAKRIPDKYGILAAKSGNTWVEECITMAAPMLFYFGLIVQYEITALFGPTGSGKTIFAMQIAEEIARYFKILYIDLELSAKQFQMRFTDPETGLIHVFPDNFLRAEIDPDLITREDLEVEILDSIEAAAQQGISFFVLDNITFACNDSEKGATAGTFMMRLIRLKKKYNLTIICIAHTPKIKGYEPLGPNHMAGSAKLMNFFDEGIAIGKSAKDVNLRYVKQVKNRSIATQYDDENVIVYEVTKESGILRYEFKGHSKEDDHLKHGNPAEDLDEIYAILRLQKQGMSQREIAKTLEISLGKVQRRLEKAREKNITLPDDDSAAVSPVSLVSDTIQPGQTDTAPVQQKLPLSASEDE
;
A
#
# COMPACT_ATOMS: atom_id res chain seq x y z
N MET A 1 -15.77 -83.59 4.30
CA MET A 1 -16.09 -84.18 3.00
C MET A 1 -15.82 -83.13 1.96
N SER A 2 -14.90 -83.49 1.13
CA SER A 2 -14.27 -83.02 -0.11
C SER A 2 -13.47 -81.72 0.04
N ASP A 3 -12.23 -81.71 0.20
CA ASP A 3 -11.12 -82.05 -0.66
C ASP A 3 -11.03 -81.12 -1.86
N ASP A 4 -10.13 -80.15 -1.72
CA ASP A 4 -9.56 -79.46 -2.86
C ASP A 4 -8.05 -79.29 -2.58
N ARG A 5 -7.32 -80.25 -3.13
CA ARG A 5 -5.86 -80.29 -3.13
C ARG A 5 -5.31 -79.50 -4.31
N ASP A 6 -4.29 -78.77 -4.02
CA ASP A 6 -3.08 -78.62 -4.80
C ASP A 6 -3.14 -78.63 -6.32
N LEU A 7 -2.93 -77.43 -6.87
CA LEU A 7 -2.26 -77.23 -8.14
C LEU A 7 -1.22 -76.11 -8.03
N GLN A 8 -0.17 -76.40 -7.20
CA GLN A 8 1.15 -75.78 -7.39
C GLN A 8 1.78 -76.44 -8.63
N ARG A 9 1.72 -75.72 -9.74
CA ARG A 9 2.58 -76.03 -10.90
C ARG A 9 3.91 -75.31 -10.67
N ASP A 10 4.99 -76.06 -10.37
CA ASP A 10 6.37 -75.68 -10.52
C ASP A 10 6.63 -75.23 -11.96
N LEU A 11 6.88 -73.93 -12.11
CA LEU A 11 7.51 -73.38 -13.33
C LEU A 11 9.03 -73.33 -13.03
N PRO A 12 9.86 -73.76 -13.96
CA PRO A 12 11.31 -73.77 -13.75
C PRO A 12 11.82 -72.36 -13.68
N ALA A 13 12.51 -72.06 -12.60
CA ALA A 13 13.36 -70.89 -12.46
C ALA A 13 14.63 -71.15 -13.29
N ASP A 14 14.62 -70.63 -14.52
CA ASP A 14 15.87 -70.30 -15.23
C ASP A 14 15.46 -69.66 -16.60
N ASP A 15 16.08 -68.57 -16.90
CA ASP A 15 15.95 -67.71 -18.11
C ASP A 15 14.94 -66.54 -18.03
N LEU A 16 15.15 -65.68 -17.05
CA LEU A 16 14.79 -64.26 -17.23
C LEU A 16 16.04 -63.54 -17.77
N PRO A 17 15.97 -62.90 -18.95
CA PRO A 17 17.08 -62.09 -19.42
C PRO A 17 17.31 -60.95 -18.48
N GLY A 18 18.61 -60.73 -18.15
CA GLY A 18 19.04 -59.69 -17.19
C GLY A 18 18.36 -58.36 -17.38
N ASP A 19 17.81 -58.00 -16.34
CA ASP A 19 17.50 -56.73 -15.71
C ASP A 19 17.98 -55.48 -16.46
N ASN A 20 17.21 -55.08 -17.43
CA ASN A 20 16.98 -53.68 -17.85
C ASN A 20 15.69 -53.68 -18.65
N SER A 21 14.57 -53.60 -17.96
CA SER A 21 13.28 -53.38 -18.59
C SER A 21 13.32 -52.02 -19.31
N PRO A 22 12.85 -51.93 -20.58
CA PRO A 22 12.69 -50.62 -21.25
C PRO A 22 11.92 -49.62 -20.41
N LEU A 23 11.15 -50.11 -19.42
CA LEU A 23 10.45 -49.26 -18.44
C LEU A 23 11.39 -48.68 -17.36
N ASP A 24 12.47 -49.35 -17.02
CA ASP A 24 13.42 -48.83 -16.02
C ASP A 24 14.37 -47.82 -16.66
N ASP A 25 14.74 -48.02 -17.93
CA ASP A 25 15.45 -47.01 -18.72
C ASP A 25 14.60 -45.78 -18.94
N LEU A 26 13.31 -45.92 -19.25
CA LEU A 26 12.36 -44.82 -19.35
C LEU A 26 12.14 -44.11 -17.99
N ARG A 27 12.14 -44.85 -16.87
CA ARG A 27 12.07 -44.25 -15.54
C ARG A 27 13.34 -43.50 -15.20
N GLN A 28 14.52 -44.05 -15.51
CA GLN A 28 15.80 -43.36 -15.29
C GLN A 28 15.94 -42.12 -16.19
N GLU A 29 15.51 -42.19 -17.44
CA GLU A 29 15.47 -41.01 -18.32
C GLU A 29 14.46 -39.98 -17.82
N ALA A 30 13.28 -40.39 -17.35
CA ALA A 30 12.30 -39.51 -16.74
C ALA A 30 12.81 -38.88 -15.45
N GLU A 31 13.57 -39.59 -14.64
CA GLU A 31 14.21 -39.01 -13.43
C GLU A 31 15.37 -38.08 -13.78
N LYS A 32 16.14 -38.38 -14.82
CA LYS A 32 17.19 -37.47 -15.32
C LYS A 32 16.58 -36.20 -15.93
N ALA A 33 15.48 -36.34 -16.67
CA ALA A 33 14.73 -35.20 -17.23
C ALA A 33 14.12 -34.26 -16.15
N LYS A 34 13.80 -34.81 -14.96
CA LYS A 34 13.32 -34.02 -13.81
C LYS A 34 14.37 -33.05 -13.22
N ARG A 35 15.65 -33.28 -13.45
CA ARG A 35 16.75 -32.54 -12.79
C ARG A 35 17.31 -31.37 -13.60
N ILE A 36 17.05 -31.31 -14.89
CA ILE A 36 17.57 -30.24 -15.75
C ILE A 36 16.38 -29.34 -16.17
N PRO A 37 16.36 -28.08 -15.78
CA PRO A 37 15.29 -27.20 -16.26
C PRO A 37 15.44 -26.99 -17.76
N ASP A 38 14.39 -27.29 -18.51
CA ASP A 38 14.29 -26.93 -19.91
C ASP A 38 14.30 -25.40 -20.04
N LYS A 39 15.16 -24.89 -20.91
CA LYS A 39 15.28 -23.47 -21.18
C LYS A 39 14.59 -23.12 -22.49
N TYR A 40 13.57 -22.29 -22.40
CA TYR A 40 12.87 -21.71 -23.55
C TYR A 40 13.18 -20.20 -23.61
N GLY A 41 14.30 -19.84 -24.23
CA GLY A 41 14.81 -18.48 -24.21
C GLY A 41 15.18 -18.04 -22.77
N ILE A 42 14.44 -17.06 -22.21
CA ILE A 42 14.62 -16.55 -20.85
C ILE A 42 13.83 -17.37 -19.80
N LEU A 43 13.06 -18.36 -20.24
CA LEU A 43 12.20 -19.15 -19.36
C LEU A 43 12.92 -20.43 -18.95
N ALA A 44 12.91 -20.73 -17.66
CA ALA A 44 13.32 -22.02 -17.09
C ALA A 44 12.04 -22.79 -16.71
N ALA A 45 11.83 -23.94 -17.33
CA ALA A 45 10.67 -24.77 -17.10
C ALA A 45 11.05 -26.06 -16.37
N LYS A 46 10.20 -26.46 -15.44
CA LYS A 46 10.25 -27.75 -14.73
C LYS A 46 8.82 -28.23 -14.57
N SER A 47 8.63 -29.53 -14.29
CA SER A 47 7.30 -30.00 -13.94
C SER A 47 6.77 -29.29 -12.68
N GLY A 48 5.46 -29.15 -12.56
CA GLY A 48 4.85 -28.56 -11.36
C GLY A 48 5.25 -29.29 -10.07
N ASN A 49 5.30 -30.61 -10.11
CA ASN A 49 5.73 -31.44 -8.97
C ASN A 49 7.18 -31.16 -8.58
N THR A 50 8.10 -31.04 -9.55
CA THR A 50 9.50 -30.70 -9.28
C THR A 50 9.63 -29.34 -8.58
N TRP A 51 8.84 -28.33 -9.00
CA TRP A 51 8.81 -27.03 -8.34
C TRP A 51 8.36 -27.14 -6.88
N VAL A 52 7.30 -27.91 -6.59
CA VAL A 52 6.79 -28.12 -5.23
C VAL A 52 7.82 -28.88 -4.36
N GLU A 53 8.38 -29.98 -4.88
CA GLU A 53 9.36 -30.80 -4.18
C GLU A 53 10.62 -30.02 -3.80
N GLU A 54 11.16 -29.22 -4.71
CA GLU A 54 12.33 -28.37 -4.43
C GLU A 54 12.05 -27.30 -3.36
N CYS A 55 10.81 -26.81 -3.29
CA CYS A 55 10.43 -25.77 -2.33
C CYS A 55 10.02 -26.31 -0.94
N ILE A 56 9.76 -27.61 -0.80
CA ILE A 56 9.36 -28.23 0.49
C ILE A 56 10.39 -27.98 1.59
N THR A 57 11.67 -27.99 1.24
CA THR A 57 12.77 -27.79 2.21
C THR A 57 13.08 -26.31 2.46
N MET A 58 12.49 -25.39 1.71
CA MET A 58 12.68 -23.96 1.90
C MET A 58 11.89 -23.49 3.12
N ALA A 59 12.51 -22.65 3.95
CA ALA A 59 11.81 -22.00 5.05
C ALA A 59 10.66 -21.13 4.51
N ALA A 60 9.52 -21.16 5.21
CA ALA A 60 8.43 -20.25 4.89
C ALA A 60 8.88 -18.79 5.05
N PRO A 61 8.41 -17.86 4.20
CA PRO A 61 8.71 -16.45 4.37
C PRO A 61 8.30 -15.94 5.76
N MET A 62 9.16 -15.15 6.39
CA MET A 62 8.85 -14.53 7.67
C MET A 62 7.86 -13.39 7.49
N LEU A 63 7.04 -13.19 8.52
CA LEU A 63 6.10 -12.08 8.61
C LEU A 63 6.64 -11.08 9.64
N PHE A 64 6.68 -9.80 9.27
CA PHE A 64 7.15 -8.72 10.13
C PHE A 64 6.02 -7.75 10.44
N TYR A 65 6.15 -7.05 11.53
CA TYR A 65 5.29 -5.96 11.94
C TYR A 65 3.80 -6.30 11.85
N PHE A 66 3.32 -7.11 12.80
CA PHE A 66 1.94 -7.63 12.83
C PHE A 66 1.51 -8.44 11.59
N GLY A 67 2.45 -8.96 10.81
CA GLY A 67 2.15 -9.67 9.58
C GLY A 67 1.83 -8.76 8.37
N LEU A 68 2.14 -7.47 8.48
CA LEU A 68 1.94 -6.50 7.39
C LEU A 68 3.00 -6.62 6.30
N ILE A 69 4.21 -7.07 6.63
CA ILE A 69 5.32 -7.20 5.68
C ILE A 69 5.69 -8.66 5.54
N VAL A 70 5.67 -9.16 4.32
CA VAL A 70 6.07 -10.54 3.98
C VAL A 70 7.48 -10.52 3.41
N GLN A 71 8.31 -11.42 3.91
CA GLN A 71 9.68 -11.58 3.43
C GLN A 71 9.70 -11.93 1.94
N TYR A 72 10.65 -11.37 1.20
CA TYR A 72 10.86 -11.56 -0.25
C TYR A 72 9.77 -10.96 -1.14
N GLU A 73 8.97 -10.03 -0.62
CA GLU A 73 7.92 -9.37 -1.39
C GLU A 73 8.11 -7.85 -1.51
N ILE A 74 7.44 -7.27 -2.50
CA ILE A 74 7.39 -5.82 -2.69
C ILE A 74 6.05 -5.32 -2.18
N THR A 75 6.08 -4.52 -1.12
CA THR A 75 4.92 -3.94 -0.46
C THR A 75 4.76 -2.47 -0.85
N ALA A 76 3.58 -2.08 -1.32
CA ALA A 76 3.20 -0.67 -1.45
C ALA A 76 2.64 -0.16 -0.12
N LEU A 77 3.20 0.91 0.42
CA LEU A 77 2.68 1.63 1.58
C LEU A 77 2.17 3.00 1.12
N PHE A 78 0.87 3.23 1.15
CA PHE A 78 0.30 4.46 0.62
C PHE A 78 -0.77 5.06 1.52
N GLY A 79 -1.09 6.32 1.28
CA GLY A 79 -2.09 7.06 2.04
C GLY A 79 -2.02 8.56 1.76
N PRO A 80 -3.01 9.34 2.21
CA PRO A 80 -3.06 10.79 2.01
C PRO A 80 -1.82 11.50 2.53
N THR A 81 -1.54 12.69 2.00
CA THR A 81 -0.48 13.55 2.51
C THR A 81 -0.72 13.85 4.00
N GLY A 82 0.35 13.77 4.80
CA GLY A 82 0.29 13.96 6.25
C GLY A 82 -0.45 12.83 7.00
N SER A 83 -0.60 11.63 6.40
CA SER A 83 -1.03 10.44 7.16
C SER A 83 0.07 9.85 8.03
N GLY A 84 1.34 10.22 7.82
CA GLY A 84 2.48 9.73 8.59
C GLY A 84 3.16 8.50 7.99
N LYS A 85 3.03 8.26 6.68
CA LYS A 85 3.63 7.10 5.98
C LYS A 85 5.12 6.90 6.30
N THR A 86 5.93 7.95 6.16
CA THR A 86 7.36 7.94 6.48
C THR A 86 7.63 7.51 7.93
N ILE A 87 6.86 8.04 8.90
CA ILE A 87 7.00 7.68 10.32
C ILE A 87 6.68 6.19 10.52
N PHE A 88 5.59 5.71 9.92
CA PHE A 88 5.19 4.32 10.01
C PHE A 88 6.21 3.38 9.36
N ALA A 89 6.70 3.73 8.16
CA ALA A 89 7.72 2.97 7.47
C ALA A 89 9.05 2.92 8.23
N MET A 90 9.48 4.03 8.84
CA MET A 90 10.68 4.08 9.68
C MET A 90 10.53 3.20 10.91
N GLN A 91 9.34 3.18 11.54
CA GLN A 91 9.06 2.31 12.68
C GLN A 91 9.08 0.82 12.30
N ILE A 92 8.54 0.46 11.15
CA ILE A 92 8.65 -0.90 10.58
C ILE A 92 10.12 -1.24 10.32
N ALA A 93 10.85 -0.33 9.67
CA ALA A 93 12.25 -0.53 9.33
C ALA A 93 13.13 -0.67 10.59
N GLU A 94 12.86 0.08 11.64
CA GLU A 94 13.55 -0.01 12.93
C GLU A 94 13.32 -1.39 13.60
N GLU A 95 12.08 -1.91 13.54
CA GLU A 95 11.79 -3.25 14.06
C GLU A 95 12.54 -4.34 13.29
N ILE A 96 12.53 -4.26 11.97
CA ILE A 96 13.27 -5.21 11.11
C ILE A 96 14.78 -5.09 11.36
N ALA A 97 15.29 -3.88 11.56
CA ALA A 97 16.71 -3.62 11.79
C ALA A 97 17.28 -4.28 13.06
N ARG A 98 16.43 -4.71 13.98
CA ARG A 98 16.88 -5.50 15.15
C ARG A 98 17.47 -6.84 14.75
N TYR A 99 17.11 -7.36 13.59
CA TYR A 99 17.47 -8.70 13.13
C TYR A 99 18.19 -8.72 11.78
N PHE A 100 17.92 -7.75 10.90
CA PHE A 100 18.41 -7.71 9.54
C PHE A 100 18.94 -6.34 9.18
N LYS A 101 19.96 -6.29 8.30
CA LYS A 101 20.39 -5.03 7.71
C LYS A 101 19.31 -4.50 6.77
N ILE A 102 18.88 -3.29 6.98
CA ILE A 102 17.91 -2.57 6.16
C ILE A 102 18.50 -1.27 5.63
N LEU A 103 18.28 -0.98 4.37
CA LEU A 103 18.64 0.29 3.75
C LEU A 103 17.37 1.11 3.51
N TYR A 104 17.23 2.18 4.26
CA TYR A 104 16.17 3.18 4.10
C TYR A 104 16.66 4.25 3.13
N ILE A 105 16.16 4.23 1.89
CA ILE A 105 16.48 5.20 0.84
C ILE A 105 15.48 6.35 0.97
N ASP A 106 15.96 7.45 1.55
CA ASP A 106 15.19 8.65 1.84
C ASP A 106 15.41 9.70 0.73
N LEU A 107 14.40 9.85 -0.12
CA LEU A 107 14.45 10.78 -1.26
C LEU A 107 13.73 12.12 -0.95
N GLU A 108 13.19 12.29 0.28
CA GLU A 108 12.42 13.49 0.63
C GLU A 108 13.12 14.38 1.67
N LEU A 109 13.73 13.77 2.70
CA LEU A 109 14.26 14.52 3.83
C LEU A 109 15.75 14.80 3.66
N SER A 110 16.15 16.05 3.87
CA SER A 110 17.56 16.38 4.07
C SER A 110 18.09 15.80 5.39
N ALA A 111 19.40 15.62 5.50
CA ALA A 111 20.08 15.15 6.71
C ALA A 111 19.68 15.97 7.96
N LYS A 112 19.53 17.31 7.81
CA LYS A 112 19.12 18.19 8.89
C LYS A 112 17.67 17.98 9.33
N GLN A 113 16.75 17.78 8.36
CA GLN A 113 15.34 17.48 8.66
C GLN A 113 15.20 16.11 9.36
N PHE A 114 15.99 15.13 8.93
CA PHE A 114 16.06 13.82 9.58
C PHE A 114 16.56 13.98 11.02
N GLN A 115 17.67 14.65 11.26
CA GLN A 115 18.20 14.91 12.60
C GLN A 115 17.15 15.59 13.50
N MET A 116 16.48 16.65 13.02
CA MET A 116 15.45 17.36 13.78
C MET A 116 14.24 16.46 14.11
N ARG A 117 13.88 15.52 13.25
CA ARG A 117 12.77 14.59 13.47
C ARG A 117 13.06 13.57 14.57
N PHE A 118 14.34 13.21 14.75
CA PHE A 118 14.80 12.20 15.70
C PHE A 118 15.66 12.77 16.83
N THR A 119 15.43 14.04 17.15
CA THR A 119 15.99 14.70 18.34
C THR A 119 14.85 15.32 19.14
N ASP A 120 14.81 15.05 20.42
CA ASP A 120 13.87 15.69 21.33
C ASP A 120 14.21 17.18 21.45
N PRO A 121 13.32 18.10 21.07
CA PRO A 121 13.59 19.53 21.06
C PRO A 121 13.74 20.12 22.46
N GLU A 122 13.21 19.47 23.52
CA GLU A 122 13.25 19.96 24.90
C GLU A 122 14.52 19.50 25.63
N THR A 123 14.88 18.23 25.43
CA THR A 123 16.00 17.61 26.15
C THR A 123 17.27 17.54 25.34
N GLY A 124 17.17 17.67 24.00
CA GLY A 124 18.27 17.46 23.06
C GLY A 124 18.68 15.99 22.90
N LEU A 125 17.93 15.07 23.51
CA LEU A 125 18.22 13.63 23.36
C LEU A 125 17.97 13.17 21.92
N ILE A 126 18.92 12.42 21.41
CA ILE A 126 18.87 11.86 20.05
C ILE A 126 18.34 10.43 20.15
N HIS A 127 17.42 10.09 19.27
CA HIS A 127 16.95 8.71 19.12
C HIS A 127 18.08 7.81 18.59
N VAL A 128 18.23 6.64 19.21
CA VAL A 128 19.24 5.65 18.84
C VAL A 128 18.58 4.55 18.01
N PHE A 129 18.92 4.50 16.73
CA PHE A 129 18.52 3.41 15.85
C PHE A 129 19.38 2.15 16.08
N PRO A 130 18.85 0.94 15.78
CA PRO A 130 19.68 -0.26 15.70
C PRO A 130 20.82 -0.09 14.67
N ASP A 131 21.97 -0.69 14.91
CA ASP A 131 23.16 -0.58 14.02
C ASP A 131 22.89 -1.08 12.59
N ASN A 132 21.92 -1.97 12.41
CA ASN A 132 21.52 -2.48 11.11
C ASN A 132 20.57 -1.55 10.35
N PHE A 133 20.12 -0.42 10.96
CA PHE A 133 19.31 0.58 10.28
C PHE A 133 20.23 1.55 9.53
N LEU A 134 20.31 1.39 8.23
CA LEU A 134 21.11 2.27 7.36
C LEU A 134 20.15 3.24 6.65
N ARG A 135 20.47 4.54 6.69
CA ARG A 135 19.80 5.57 5.90
C ARG A 135 20.70 6.01 4.77
N ALA A 136 20.14 6.08 3.57
CA ALA A 136 20.78 6.65 2.40
C ALA A 136 19.97 7.84 1.86
N GLU A 137 20.67 8.84 1.36
CA GLU A 137 20.12 9.94 0.56
C GLU A 137 20.90 10.03 -0.74
N ILE A 138 20.36 10.74 -1.72
CA ILE A 138 21.06 10.96 -2.99
C ILE A 138 22.24 11.91 -2.72
N ASP A 139 23.44 11.47 -3.10
CA ASP A 139 24.62 12.33 -3.17
C ASP A 139 24.69 12.94 -4.56
N PRO A 140 24.48 14.27 -4.72
CA PRO A 140 24.48 14.92 -6.02
C PRO A 140 25.81 14.79 -6.77
N ASP A 141 26.92 14.66 -6.03
CA ASP A 141 28.27 14.58 -6.62
C ASP A 141 28.55 13.19 -7.23
N LEU A 142 27.73 12.19 -6.88
CA LEU A 142 27.83 10.82 -7.39
C LEU A 142 26.89 10.53 -8.56
N ILE A 143 26.01 11.47 -8.93
CA ILE A 143 25.11 11.30 -10.08
C ILE A 143 25.93 11.36 -11.36
N THR A 144 25.96 10.26 -12.10
CA THR A 144 26.73 10.14 -13.35
C THR A 144 25.85 10.11 -14.60
N ARG A 145 24.55 9.91 -14.46
CA ARG A 145 23.59 9.77 -15.56
C ARG A 145 22.44 10.76 -15.40
N GLU A 146 21.84 11.15 -16.52
CA GLU A 146 20.62 11.96 -16.51
C GLU A 146 19.41 11.19 -15.97
N ASP A 147 19.45 9.85 -16.01
CA ASP A 147 18.38 8.96 -15.63
C ASP A 147 18.55 8.50 -14.17
N LEU A 148 18.01 9.29 -13.24
CA LEU A 148 18.07 9.03 -11.80
C LEU A 148 17.40 7.70 -11.40
N GLU A 149 16.39 7.26 -12.14
CA GLU A 149 15.72 5.97 -11.89
C GLU A 149 16.66 4.79 -12.06
N VAL A 150 17.55 4.88 -13.06
CA VAL A 150 18.58 3.86 -13.32
C VAL A 150 19.61 3.87 -12.20
N GLU A 151 20.07 5.05 -11.78
CA GLU A 151 21.07 5.18 -10.71
C GLU A 151 20.55 4.62 -9.37
N ILE A 152 19.28 4.87 -9.03
CA ILE A 152 18.67 4.31 -7.82
C ILE A 152 18.63 2.78 -7.89
N LEU A 153 18.22 2.19 -9.03
CA LEU A 153 18.16 0.75 -9.19
C LEU A 153 19.54 0.09 -9.17
N ASP A 154 20.54 0.71 -9.77
CA ASP A 154 21.93 0.24 -9.74
C ASP A 154 22.49 0.34 -8.31
N SER A 155 22.12 1.35 -7.53
CA SER A 155 22.49 1.50 -6.12
C SER A 155 21.84 0.42 -5.25
N ILE A 156 20.57 0.08 -5.49
CA ILE A 156 19.88 -1.05 -4.83
C ILE A 156 20.59 -2.36 -5.15
N GLU A 157 20.99 -2.58 -6.42
CA GLU A 157 21.73 -3.77 -6.82
C GLU A 157 23.08 -3.87 -6.14
N ALA A 158 23.84 -2.77 -6.09
CA ALA A 158 25.13 -2.72 -5.41
C ALA A 158 25.03 -3.01 -3.90
N ALA A 159 24.00 -2.47 -3.24
CA ALA A 159 23.73 -2.74 -1.84
C ALA A 159 23.31 -4.21 -1.60
N ALA A 160 22.51 -4.78 -2.49
CA ALA A 160 22.11 -6.18 -2.44
C ALA A 160 23.30 -7.12 -2.61
N GLN A 161 24.26 -6.79 -3.48
CA GLN A 161 25.54 -7.54 -3.63
C GLN A 161 26.38 -7.49 -2.35
N GLN A 162 26.23 -6.46 -1.52
CA GLN A 162 26.88 -6.35 -0.20
C GLN A 162 26.09 -7.04 0.93
N GLY A 163 25.01 -7.78 0.61
CA GLY A 163 24.25 -8.57 1.54
C GLY A 163 23.07 -7.84 2.22
N ILE A 164 22.70 -6.67 1.74
CA ILE A 164 21.46 -6.00 2.19
C ILE A 164 20.27 -6.65 1.48
N SER A 165 19.30 -7.15 2.25
CA SER A 165 18.12 -7.86 1.74
C SER A 165 16.80 -7.12 2.00
N PHE A 166 16.81 -6.07 2.85
CA PHE A 166 15.65 -5.26 3.15
C PHE A 166 15.86 -3.82 2.71
N PHE A 167 14.86 -3.28 2.00
CA PHE A 167 14.90 -1.92 1.47
C PHE A 167 13.60 -1.18 1.76
N VAL A 168 13.71 0.10 2.08
CA VAL A 168 12.58 1.03 2.06
C VAL A 168 12.89 2.12 1.04
N LEU A 169 11.97 2.41 0.15
CA LEU A 169 12.06 3.47 -0.85
C LEU A 169 11.03 4.56 -0.53
N ASP A 170 11.48 5.68 0.01
CA ASP A 170 10.64 6.82 0.43
C ASP A 170 10.99 8.08 -0.38
N ASN A 171 10.27 8.41 -1.51
CA ASN A 171 9.12 7.67 -2.00
C ASN A 171 9.31 7.29 -3.49
N ILE A 172 8.53 6.32 -3.93
CA ILE A 172 8.59 5.83 -5.32
C ILE A 172 8.16 6.90 -6.33
N THR A 173 7.33 7.87 -5.93
CA THR A 173 6.86 8.94 -6.83
C THR A 173 8.02 9.86 -7.25
N PHE A 174 9.01 10.03 -6.37
CA PHE A 174 10.23 10.75 -6.70
C PHE A 174 11.14 9.92 -7.61
N ALA A 175 11.24 8.62 -7.36
CA ALA A 175 12.03 7.70 -8.15
C ALA A 175 11.45 7.49 -9.57
N CYS A 176 10.15 7.76 -9.80
CA CYS A 176 9.46 7.62 -11.08
C CYS A 176 8.87 8.98 -11.50
N ASN A 177 9.71 9.96 -11.77
CA ASN A 177 9.33 11.38 -11.94
C ASN A 177 8.39 11.66 -13.14
N ASP A 178 8.27 10.74 -14.09
CA ASP A 178 7.37 10.82 -15.26
C ASP A 178 6.12 9.94 -15.08
N SER A 179 5.51 9.98 -13.88
CA SER A 179 4.33 9.16 -13.54
C SER A 179 3.11 9.42 -14.45
N GLU A 180 3.09 10.53 -15.21
CA GLU A 180 2.10 10.78 -16.26
C GLU A 180 2.31 9.91 -17.50
N LYS A 181 3.54 9.48 -17.77
CA LYS A 181 3.84 8.50 -18.82
C LYS A 181 3.99 7.13 -18.19
N GLY A 182 2.89 6.43 -17.98
CA GLY A 182 2.83 5.10 -17.33
C GLY A 182 3.79 4.01 -17.90
N ALA A 183 4.62 4.35 -18.89
CA ALA A 183 5.66 3.50 -19.45
C ALA A 183 6.92 3.47 -18.56
N THR A 184 7.34 4.60 -18.00
CA THR A 184 8.56 4.70 -17.18
C THR A 184 8.38 4.02 -15.82
N ALA A 185 7.28 4.28 -15.12
CA ALA A 185 6.98 3.62 -13.84
C ALA A 185 6.89 2.09 -13.99
N GLY A 186 6.31 1.59 -15.10
CA GLY A 186 6.29 0.17 -15.41
C GLY A 186 7.68 -0.43 -15.59
N THR A 187 8.57 0.27 -16.29
CA THR A 187 9.95 -0.17 -16.51
C THR A 187 10.75 -0.22 -15.22
N PHE A 188 10.63 0.80 -14.37
CA PHE A 188 11.22 0.83 -13.04
C PHE A 188 10.78 -0.37 -12.21
N MET A 189 9.47 -0.61 -12.11
CA MET A 189 8.93 -1.73 -11.34
C MET A 189 9.36 -3.08 -11.88
N MET A 190 9.43 -3.26 -13.20
CA MET A 190 9.91 -4.50 -13.81
C MET A 190 11.39 -4.78 -13.44
N ARG A 191 12.24 -3.76 -13.42
CA ARG A 191 13.63 -3.89 -12.96
C ARG A 191 13.69 -4.19 -11.46
N LEU A 192 12.88 -3.51 -10.64
CA LEU A 192 12.80 -3.75 -9.20
C LEU A 192 12.37 -5.19 -8.88
N ILE A 193 11.36 -5.72 -9.60
CA ILE A 193 10.92 -7.12 -9.50
C ILE A 193 12.05 -8.08 -9.89
N ARG A 194 12.84 -7.73 -10.92
CA ARG A 194 14.00 -8.54 -11.31
C ARG A 194 15.05 -8.58 -10.21
N LEU A 195 15.37 -7.44 -9.59
CA LEU A 195 16.31 -7.36 -8.46
C LEU A 195 15.78 -8.16 -7.26
N LYS A 196 14.48 -7.99 -6.92
CA LYS A 196 13.83 -8.78 -5.87
C LYS A 196 14.05 -10.27 -6.06
N LYS A 197 13.77 -10.78 -7.26
CA LYS A 197 13.92 -12.23 -7.58
C LYS A 197 15.38 -12.68 -7.59
N LYS A 198 16.29 -11.85 -8.08
CA LYS A 198 17.71 -12.19 -8.20
C LYS A 198 18.41 -12.29 -6.85
N TYR A 199 18.05 -11.42 -5.91
CA TYR A 199 18.72 -11.28 -4.62
C TYR A 199 17.83 -11.63 -3.42
N ASN A 200 16.61 -12.13 -3.64
CA ASN A 200 15.63 -12.43 -2.59
C ASN A 200 15.36 -11.20 -1.68
N LEU A 201 15.04 -10.06 -2.29
CA LEU A 201 14.85 -8.81 -1.56
C LEU A 201 13.42 -8.69 -1.02
N THR A 202 13.31 -8.04 0.14
CA THR A 202 12.07 -7.52 0.72
C THR A 202 12.10 -6.00 0.57
N ILE A 203 11.08 -5.42 -0.08
CA ILE A 203 11.11 -4.01 -0.45
C ILE A 203 9.79 -3.35 -0.04
N ILE A 204 9.87 -2.25 0.69
CA ILE A 204 8.73 -1.40 1.02
C ILE A 204 8.84 -0.13 0.18
N CYS A 205 7.84 0.14 -0.65
CA CYS A 205 7.78 1.36 -1.46
C CYS A 205 6.68 2.27 -0.91
N ILE A 206 7.05 3.48 -0.52
CA ILE A 206 6.09 4.49 -0.09
C ILE A 206 5.56 5.24 -1.31
N ALA A 207 4.25 5.37 -1.39
CA ALA A 207 3.58 6.09 -2.45
C ALA A 207 2.58 7.11 -1.90
N HIS A 208 2.32 8.17 -2.67
CA HIS A 208 1.27 9.12 -2.34
C HIS A 208 -0.10 8.61 -2.77
N THR A 209 -1.13 9.22 -2.23
CA THR A 209 -2.52 9.04 -2.67
C THR A 209 -3.01 10.35 -3.25
N PRO A 210 -3.68 10.36 -4.41
CA PRO A 210 -4.39 11.52 -4.90
C PRO A 210 -5.38 12.04 -3.84
N LYS A 211 -5.88 13.25 -4.01
CA LYS A 211 -6.91 13.78 -3.10
C LYS A 211 -8.14 12.86 -3.13
N ILE A 212 -8.46 12.26 -1.99
CA ILE A 212 -9.65 11.45 -1.77
C ILE A 212 -10.59 12.15 -0.80
N LYS A 213 -11.86 11.87 -0.95
CA LYS A 213 -12.87 12.39 -0.03
C LYS A 213 -12.82 11.59 1.28
N GLY A 214 -12.97 12.27 2.40
CA GLY A 214 -12.82 11.64 3.73
C GLY A 214 -13.87 10.59 4.08
N TYR A 215 -14.88 10.38 3.23
CA TYR A 215 -15.91 9.35 3.37
C TYR A 215 -15.71 8.15 2.42
N GLU A 216 -14.64 8.15 1.63
CA GLU A 216 -14.33 7.05 0.71
C GLU A 216 -13.39 6.06 1.40
N PRO A 217 -13.76 4.76 1.48
CA PRO A 217 -12.87 3.71 1.95
C PRO A 217 -11.60 3.64 1.10
N LEU A 218 -10.46 3.39 1.73
CA LEU A 218 -9.20 3.24 1.01
C LEU A 218 -9.18 1.90 0.26
N GLY A 219 -8.79 1.95 -1.01
CA GLY A 219 -8.68 0.76 -1.85
C GLY A 219 -7.46 0.81 -2.78
N PRO A 220 -7.19 -0.26 -3.53
CA PRO A 220 -6.01 -0.37 -4.40
C PRO A 220 -5.91 0.75 -5.44
N ASN A 221 -7.05 1.30 -5.86
CA ASN A 221 -7.13 2.38 -6.86
C ASN A 221 -6.73 3.76 -6.33
N HIS A 222 -6.53 3.89 -5.02
CA HIS A 222 -6.15 5.16 -4.38
C HIS A 222 -4.64 5.36 -4.29
N MET A 223 -3.82 4.45 -4.80
CA MET A 223 -2.38 4.67 -4.91
C MET A 223 -2.08 5.60 -6.10
N ALA A 224 -1.26 6.63 -5.89
CA ALA A 224 -0.82 7.53 -6.96
C ALA A 224 -0.05 6.77 -8.05
N GLY A 225 -0.23 7.19 -9.30
CA GLY A 225 0.43 6.58 -10.44
C GLY A 225 -0.41 5.57 -11.24
N SER A 226 -1.60 5.27 -10.81
CA SER A 226 -2.66 4.45 -11.44
C SER A 226 -2.86 3.07 -10.80
N ALA A 227 -4.09 2.54 -10.93
CA ALA A 227 -4.42 1.14 -10.60
C ALA A 227 -3.48 0.12 -11.29
N LYS A 228 -2.86 0.49 -12.42
CA LYS A 228 -1.88 -0.34 -13.11
C LYS A 228 -0.59 -0.52 -12.31
N LEU A 229 -0.14 0.51 -11.58
CA LEU A 229 1.08 0.42 -10.78
C LEU A 229 0.90 -0.55 -9.61
N MET A 230 -0.28 -0.59 -8.98
CA MET A 230 -0.58 -1.56 -7.92
C MET A 230 -0.42 -3.01 -8.37
N ASN A 231 -0.58 -3.31 -9.67
CA ASN A 231 -0.41 -4.67 -10.17
C ASN A 231 1.02 -5.22 -10.06
N PHE A 232 2.02 -4.36 -9.98
CA PHE A 232 3.41 -4.75 -9.82
C PHE A 232 3.79 -5.11 -8.38
N PHE A 233 3.03 -4.63 -7.40
CA PHE A 233 3.26 -4.97 -6.00
C PHE A 233 2.69 -6.33 -5.64
N ASP A 234 3.32 -7.02 -4.73
CA ASP A 234 2.81 -8.27 -4.16
C ASP A 234 1.78 -7.96 -3.07
N GLU A 235 2.04 -6.92 -2.28
CA GLU A 235 1.19 -6.47 -1.19
C GLU A 235 0.89 -4.98 -1.29
N GLY A 236 -0.22 -4.56 -0.68
CA GLY A 236 -0.61 -3.16 -0.58
C GLY A 236 -1.18 -2.85 0.80
N ILE A 237 -0.60 -1.85 1.45
CA ILE A 237 -1.01 -1.35 2.76
C ILE A 237 -1.45 0.09 2.61
N ALA A 238 -2.65 0.38 3.09
CA ALA A 238 -3.20 1.73 3.09
C ALA A 238 -3.23 2.30 4.52
N ILE A 239 -2.81 3.57 4.67
CA ILE A 239 -2.92 4.33 5.91
C ILE A 239 -3.95 5.43 5.73
N GLY A 240 -5.04 5.37 6.50
CA GLY A 240 -6.09 6.38 6.53
C GLY A 240 -6.02 7.29 7.76
N LYS A 241 -6.55 8.50 7.61
CA LYS A 241 -6.79 9.42 8.73
C LYS A 241 -8.17 9.15 9.30
N SER A 242 -8.29 9.01 10.60
CA SER A 242 -9.59 8.84 11.26
C SER A 242 -10.36 10.16 11.32
N ALA A 243 -11.67 10.07 11.13
CA ALA A 243 -12.57 11.19 11.38
C ALA A 243 -12.91 11.37 12.88
N LYS A 244 -12.61 10.35 13.72
CA LYS A 244 -12.86 10.38 15.16
C LYS A 244 -11.91 11.32 15.90
N ASP A 245 -10.62 11.32 15.51
CA ASP A 245 -9.58 12.13 16.11
C ASP A 245 -8.45 12.44 15.13
N VAL A 246 -7.85 13.62 15.24
CA VAL A 246 -6.80 14.12 14.35
C VAL A 246 -5.51 13.29 14.45
N ASN A 247 -5.24 12.68 15.60
CA ASN A 247 -4.06 11.85 15.83
C ASN A 247 -4.28 10.38 15.49
N LEU A 248 -5.53 9.93 15.35
CA LEU A 248 -5.83 8.55 15.01
C LEU A 248 -5.57 8.27 13.53
N ARG A 249 -5.00 7.11 13.29
CA ARG A 249 -4.78 6.51 11.96
C ARG A 249 -5.34 5.10 11.96
N TYR A 250 -5.79 4.66 10.81
CA TYR A 250 -6.09 3.25 10.60
C TYR A 250 -5.22 2.71 9.47
N VAL A 251 -4.84 1.46 9.61
CA VAL A 251 -3.99 0.73 8.64
C VAL A 251 -4.71 -0.52 8.22
N LYS A 252 -4.78 -0.76 6.91
CA LYS A 252 -5.36 -1.97 6.35
C LYS A 252 -4.57 -2.52 5.17
N GLN A 253 -4.75 -3.80 4.93
CA GLN A 253 -4.27 -4.49 3.75
C GLN A 253 -5.31 -4.37 2.62
N VAL A 254 -4.91 -3.84 1.49
CA VAL A 254 -5.78 -3.70 0.30
C VAL A 254 -5.43 -4.69 -0.79
N LYS A 255 -4.29 -5.36 -0.65
CA LYS A 255 -3.81 -6.39 -1.56
C LYS A 255 -2.85 -7.33 -0.83
N ASN A 256 -3.06 -8.63 -1.01
CA ASN A 256 -2.14 -9.69 -0.59
C ASN A 256 -2.11 -10.76 -1.68
N ARG A 257 -0.91 -11.25 -2.03
CA ARG A 257 -0.75 -12.37 -2.96
C ARG A 257 -0.42 -13.68 -2.27
N SER A 258 0.38 -13.61 -1.22
CA SER A 258 1.04 -14.78 -0.61
C SER A 258 0.40 -15.23 0.69
N ILE A 259 -0.33 -14.33 1.36
CA ILE A 259 -0.98 -14.61 2.65
C ILE A 259 -2.46 -14.19 2.61
N ALA A 260 -3.25 -14.77 3.52
CA ALA A 260 -4.61 -14.32 3.73
C ALA A 260 -4.62 -12.90 4.31
N THR A 261 -5.58 -12.08 3.85
CA THR A 261 -5.79 -10.74 4.40
C THR A 261 -6.26 -10.86 5.85
N GLN A 262 -5.55 -10.21 6.76
CA GLN A 262 -5.87 -10.18 8.19
C GLN A 262 -6.55 -8.88 8.60
N TYR A 263 -6.20 -7.79 7.90
CA TYR A 263 -6.64 -6.43 8.23
C TYR A 263 -7.35 -5.82 7.02
N ASP A 264 -8.64 -6.13 6.91
CA ASP A 264 -9.54 -5.64 5.86
C ASP A 264 -10.44 -4.48 6.37
N ASP A 265 -11.51 -4.20 5.66
CA ASP A 265 -12.47 -3.14 6.00
C ASP A 265 -13.17 -3.38 7.34
N GLU A 266 -13.37 -4.65 7.72
CA GLU A 266 -14.04 -5.05 8.97
C GLU A 266 -13.07 -5.14 10.16
N ASN A 267 -11.75 -5.13 9.90
CA ASN A 267 -10.73 -5.34 10.93
C ASN A 267 -9.45 -4.50 10.67
N VAL A 268 -9.57 -3.18 10.63
CA VAL A 268 -8.39 -2.30 10.48
C VAL A 268 -7.61 -2.21 11.79
N ILE A 269 -6.28 -2.04 11.68
CA ILE A 269 -5.45 -1.75 12.85
C ILE A 269 -5.55 -0.24 13.13
N VAL A 270 -5.84 0.12 14.38
CA VAL A 270 -5.93 1.50 14.82
C VAL A 270 -4.68 1.89 15.58
N TYR A 271 -4.09 3.02 15.19
CA TYR A 271 -2.95 3.63 15.85
C TYR A 271 -3.25 5.07 16.23
N GLU A 272 -2.62 5.53 17.29
CA GLU A 272 -2.50 6.93 17.62
C GLU A 272 -1.09 7.41 17.26
N VAL A 273 -0.99 8.54 16.57
CA VAL A 273 0.30 9.21 16.36
C VAL A 273 0.59 10.03 17.60
N THR A 274 1.51 9.53 18.42
CA THR A 274 1.95 10.14 19.66
C THR A 274 3.32 10.77 19.50
N LYS A 275 3.68 11.66 20.39
CA LYS A 275 5.01 12.24 20.47
C LYS A 275 5.65 11.78 21.77
N GLU A 276 6.51 10.78 21.69
CA GLU A 276 7.26 10.25 22.80
C GLU A 276 8.69 10.79 22.76
N SER A 277 9.15 11.41 23.85
CA SER A 277 10.48 12.02 23.91
C SER A 277 10.81 12.90 22.69
N GLY A 278 9.83 13.72 22.28
CA GLY A 278 9.99 14.58 21.09
C GLY A 278 9.81 13.90 19.74
N ILE A 279 9.72 12.58 19.67
CA ILE A 279 9.71 11.77 18.46
C ILE A 279 8.32 11.26 18.15
N LEU A 280 7.87 11.42 16.92
CA LEU A 280 6.57 10.91 16.46
C LEU A 280 6.63 9.40 16.27
N ARG A 281 5.65 8.69 16.86
CA ARG A 281 5.49 7.24 16.75
C ARG A 281 4.02 6.86 16.56
N TYR A 282 3.81 5.68 16.00
CA TYR A 282 2.53 5.02 15.91
C TYR A 282 2.35 4.09 17.11
N GLU A 283 1.46 4.44 18.01
CA GLU A 283 1.12 3.63 19.17
C GLU A 283 -0.14 2.80 18.87
N PHE A 284 -0.04 1.49 19.00
CA PHE A 284 -1.16 0.57 18.76
C PHE A 284 -2.30 0.81 19.76
N LYS A 285 -3.53 0.96 19.26
CA LYS A 285 -4.73 1.19 20.09
C LYS A 285 -5.77 0.09 19.99
N GLY A 286 -5.61 -0.86 19.04
CA GLY A 286 -6.57 -1.95 18.86
C GLY A 286 -7.02 -2.09 17.42
N HIS A 287 -8.21 -2.66 17.27
CA HIS A 287 -8.84 -2.92 15.98
C HIS A 287 -10.21 -2.28 15.91
N SER A 288 -10.67 -1.95 14.70
CA SER A 288 -11.97 -1.35 14.45
C SER A 288 -12.39 -1.65 13.00
N LYS A 289 -13.61 -1.24 12.63
CA LYS A 289 -14.04 -1.21 11.23
C LYS A 289 -13.54 0.07 10.56
N GLU A 290 -13.19 0.01 9.27
CA GLU A 290 -12.79 1.21 8.52
C GLU A 290 -13.91 2.25 8.51
N ASP A 291 -15.16 1.82 8.37
CA ASP A 291 -16.33 2.71 8.33
C ASP A 291 -16.42 3.60 9.58
N ASP A 292 -16.01 3.12 10.74
CA ASP A 292 -15.96 3.91 11.98
C ASP A 292 -14.98 5.11 11.92
N HIS A 293 -14.04 5.08 10.98
CA HIS A 293 -13.01 6.11 10.81
C HIS A 293 -13.28 7.04 9.64
N LEU A 294 -14.32 6.78 8.85
CA LEU A 294 -14.70 7.62 7.74
C LEU A 294 -15.56 8.80 8.21
N LYS A 295 -15.51 9.89 7.45
CA LYS A 295 -16.45 11.00 7.63
C LYS A 295 -17.83 10.55 7.16
N HIS A 296 -18.69 10.18 8.07
CA HIS A 296 -20.10 10.08 7.75
C HIS A 296 -20.63 11.49 7.54
N GLY A 297 -21.34 11.73 6.44
CA GLY A 297 -22.07 12.98 6.26
C GLY A 297 -22.95 13.22 7.49
N ASN A 298 -23.16 14.49 7.84
CA ASN A 298 -24.04 14.85 8.94
C ASN A 298 -25.34 14.03 8.81
N PRO A 299 -25.73 13.21 9.82
CA PRO A 299 -26.92 12.36 9.70
C PRO A 299 -28.19 13.15 9.32
N ALA A 300 -28.26 14.42 9.69
CA ALA A 300 -29.34 15.34 9.30
C ALA A 300 -29.24 15.70 7.80
N GLU A 301 -28.05 16.07 7.29
CA GLU A 301 -27.85 16.36 5.86
C GLU A 301 -28.09 15.13 4.99
N ASP A 302 -27.69 13.96 5.48
CA ASP A 302 -27.96 12.67 4.83
C ASP A 302 -29.45 12.38 4.74
N LEU A 303 -30.21 12.66 5.80
CA LEU A 303 -31.65 12.49 5.84
C LEU A 303 -32.36 13.49 4.93
N ASP A 304 -31.96 14.74 4.94
CA ASP A 304 -32.51 15.80 4.07
C ASP A 304 -32.28 15.47 2.60
N GLU A 305 -31.09 14.98 2.27
CA GLU A 305 -30.74 14.53 0.91
C GLU A 305 -31.56 13.29 0.50
N ILE A 306 -31.76 12.32 1.42
CA ILE A 306 -32.63 11.18 1.19
C ILE A 306 -34.09 11.63 0.97
N TYR A 307 -34.59 12.54 1.78
CA TYR A 307 -35.93 13.08 1.60
C TYR A 307 -36.08 13.84 0.29
N ALA A 308 -35.10 14.64 -0.12
CA ALA A 308 -35.10 15.30 -1.41
C ALA A 308 -35.16 14.29 -2.57
N ILE A 309 -34.37 13.23 -2.51
CA ILE A 309 -34.38 12.14 -3.51
C ILE A 309 -35.75 11.44 -3.55
N LEU A 310 -36.31 11.09 -2.38
CA LEU A 310 -37.59 10.40 -2.28
C LEU A 310 -38.77 11.28 -2.78
N ARG A 311 -38.72 12.60 -2.52
CA ARG A 311 -39.70 13.56 -3.05
C ARG A 311 -39.68 13.60 -4.57
N LEU A 312 -38.50 13.75 -5.18
CA LEU A 312 -38.35 13.77 -6.63
C LEU A 312 -38.72 12.41 -7.27
N GLN A 313 -38.45 11.31 -6.60
CA GLN A 313 -38.89 9.98 -7.05
C GLN A 313 -40.41 9.83 -6.99
N LYS A 314 -41.06 10.37 -5.94
CA LYS A 314 -42.52 10.39 -5.82
C LYS A 314 -43.19 11.25 -6.91
N GLN A 315 -42.48 12.26 -7.43
CA GLN A 315 -42.88 13.07 -8.58
C GLN A 315 -42.68 12.36 -9.93
N GLY A 316 -42.19 11.12 -9.95
CA GLY A 316 -42.01 10.31 -11.15
C GLY A 316 -40.68 10.51 -11.86
N MET A 317 -39.72 11.25 -11.29
CA MET A 317 -38.42 11.49 -11.90
C MET A 317 -37.56 10.22 -11.87
N SER A 318 -36.87 9.94 -12.96
CA SER A 318 -35.87 8.88 -13.03
C SER A 318 -34.64 9.20 -12.18
N GLN A 319 -33.90 8.20 -11.78
CA GLN A 319 -32.66 8.38 -10.97
C GLN A 319 -31.63 9.28 -11.67
N ARG A 320 -31.58 9.27 -13.01
CA ARG A 320 -30.69 10.15 -13.81
C ARG A 320 -31.13 11.61 -13.75
N GLU A 321 -32.44 11.85 -13.82
CA GLU A 321 -33.00 13.20 -13.71
C GLU A 321 -32.82 13.73 -12.30
N ILE A 322 -33.06 12.91 -11.26
CA ILE A 322 -32.81 13.25 -9.86
C ILE A 322 -31.34 13.65 -9.66
N ALA A 323 -30.40 12.84 -10.19
CA ALA A 323 -28.97 13.11 -10.11
C ALA A 323 -28.61 14.48 -10.73
N LYS A 324 -29.22 14.81 -11.87
CA LYS A 324 -29.04 16.09 -12.55
C LYS A 324 -29.65 17.25 -11.78
N THR A 325 -30.85 17.07 -11.25
CA THR A 325 -31.60 18.12 -10.51
C THR A 325 -30.93 18.47 -9.19
N LEU A 326 -30.37 17.48 -8.48
CA LEU A 326 -29.68 17.68 -7.21
C LEU A 326 -28.18 17.93 -7.37
N GLU A 327 -27.67 18.00 -8.61
CA GLU A 327 -26.25 18.15 -8.93
C GLU A 327 -25.34 17.13 -8.23
N ILE A 328 -25.83 15.90 -8.07
CA ILE A 328 -25.09 14.78 -7.46
C ILE A 328 -24.87 13.64 -8.46
N SER A 329 -23.92 12.76 -8.17
CA SER A 329 -23.68 11.60 -9.05
C SER A 329 -24.82 10.58 -8.98
N LEU A 330 -25.08 9.87 -10.09
CA LEU A 330 -26.07 8.78 -10.14
C LEU A 330 -25.79 7.71 -9.08
N GLY A 331 -24.52 7.35 -8.85
CA GLY A 331 -24.12 6.41 -7.82
C GLY A 331 -24.43 6.90 -6.40
N LYS A 332 -24.45 8.22 -6.15
CA LYS A 332 -24.86 8.77 -4.87
C LYS A 332 -26.37 8.65 -4.69
N VAL A 333 -27.18 8.89 -5.73
CA VAL A 333 -28.64 8.68 -5.71
C VAL A 333 -28.96 7.22 -5.39
N GLN A 334 -28.28 6.28 -6.05
CA GLN A 334 -28.49 4.84 -5.83
C GLN A 334 -28.20 4.43 -4.38
N ARG A 335 -27.05 4.81 -3.85
CA ARG A 335 -26.66 4.53 -2.44
C ARG A 335 -27.64 5.14 -1.43
N ARG A 336 -28.14 6.36 -1.69
CA ARG A 336 -29.13 7.00 -0.82
C ARG A 336 -30.48 6.28 -0.83
N LEU A 337 -30.91 5.79 -1.98
CA LEU A 337 -32.13 4.98 -2.10
C LEU A 337 -31.99 3.62 -1.44
N GLU A 338 -30.83 2.99 -1.54
CA GLU A 338 -30.50 1.74 -0.87
C GLU A 338 -30.52 1.92 0.66
N LYS A 339 -29.83 2.94 1.18
CA LYS A 339 -29.85 3.32 2.60
C LYS A 339 -31.26 3.63 3.11
N ALA A 340 -32.10 4.27 2.28
CA ALA A 340 -33.49 4.56 2.63
C ALA A 340 -34.30 3.25 2.78
N ARG A 341 -34.08 2.27 1.90
CA ARG A 341 -34.72 0.95 1.98
C ARG A 341 -34.26 0.16 3.19
N GLU A 342 -32.97 0.07 3.41
CA GLU A 342 -32.37 -0.67 4.55
C GLU A 342 -32.82 -0.12 5.90
N LYS A 343 -32.95 1.20 6.01
CA LYS A 343 -33.35 1.87 7.27
C LYS A 343 -34.86 2.17 7.35
N ASN A 344 -35.64 1.71 6.37
CA ASN A 344 -37.09 1.97 6.28
C ASN A 344 -37.43 3.48 6.38
N ILE A 345 -36.62 4.34 5.76
CA ILE A 345 -36.85 5.79 5.73
C ILE A 345 -37.91 6.09 4.69
N THR A 346 -39.04 6.63 5.13
CA THR A 346 -40.14 7.10 4.27
C THR A 346 -40.34 8.60 4.46
N LEU A 347 -40.98 9.24 3.47
CA LEU A 347 -41.34 10.65 3.61
C LEU A 347 -42.32 10.79 4.78
N PRO A 348 -42.19 11.83 5.62
CA PRO A 348 -43.21 12.15 6.62
C PRO A 348 -44.57 12.41 5.95
N ASP A 349 -45.63 12.04 6.62
CA ASP A 349 -47.02 12.10 6.06
C ASP A 349 -47.55 13.54 5.78
N ASP A 350 -46.78 14.58 6.11
CA ASP A 350 -47.25 15.96 6.14
C ASP A 350 -46.56 16.91 5.12
N ASP A 351 -46.14 16.41 3.96
CA ASP A 351 -45.40 17.25 2.97
C ASP A 351 -46.26 17.57 1.73
N SER A 352 -47.37 18.28 1.93
CA SER A 352 -48.11 18.98 0.86
C SER A 352 -47.68 20.45 0.69
N ALA A 353 -46.63 20.92 1.42
CA ALA A 353 -46.13 22.28 1.30
C ALA A 353 -45.08 22.38 0.17
N ALA A 354 -45.38 23.21 -0.79
CA ALA A 354 -44.54 23.56 -1.93
C ALA A 354 -43.15 24.03 -1.49
N VAL A 355 -42.11 23.38 -1.97
CA VAL A 355 -40.73 23.86 -1.82
C VAL A 355 -40.52 25.04 -2.76
N SER A 356 -40.41 26.25 -2.21
CA SER A 356 -39.77 27.35 -2.91
C SER A 356 -38.28 27.00 -3.17
N PRO A 357 -37.75 27.29 -4.36
CA PRO A 357 -36.36 27.04 -4.63
C PRO A 357 -35.50 27.92 -3.71
N VAL A 358 -34.71 27.27 -2.86
CA VAL A 358 -33.68 27.98 -2.11
C VAL A 358 -32.65 28.45 -3.13
N SER A 359 -32.70 29.76 -3.37
CA SER A 359 -31.70 30.50 -4.13
C SER A 359 -30.36 30.36 -3.39
N LEU A 360 -29.45 29.56 -3.94
CA LEU A 360 -28.04 29.66 -3.61
C LEU A 360 -27.60 31.06 -4.08
N VAL A 361 -27.48 31.97 -3.13
CA VAL A 361 -26.84 33.28 -3.33
C VAL A 361 -25.37 32.99 -3.65
N SER A 362 -25.08 33.11 -4.92
CA SER A 362 -23.71 33.27 -5.37
C SER A 362 -23.25 34.66 -4.95
N ASP A 363 -22.44 34.75 -3.92
CA ASP A 363 -21.69 35.98 -3.64
C ASP A 363 -20.70 36.26 -4.77
N THR A 364 -21.17 36.95 -5.76
CA THR A 364 -20.36 37.60 -6.79
C THR A 364 -19.80 38.88 -6.16
N ILE A 365 -18.55 38.82 -5.71
CA ILE A 365 -17.80 40.01 -5.34
C ILE A 365 -17.52 40.81 -6.62
N GLN A 366 -18.18 41.94 -6.76
CA GLN A 366 -17.83 42.98 -7.75
C GLN A 366 -16.60 43.77 -7.24
N PRO A 367 -15.67 44.15 -8.11
CA PRO A 367 -14.55 45.01 -7.77
C PRO A 367 -14.94 46.47 -7.83
N GLY A 368 -14.74 47.19 -6.75
CA GLY A 368 -14.99 48.64 -6.76
C GLY A 368 -14.38 49.38 -5.59
N GLN A 369 -13.32 50.08 -5.94
CA GLN A 369 -12.81 51.35 -5.39
C GLN A 369 -11.79 51.29 -4.26
N THR A 370 -10.62 51.71 -4.68
CA THR A 370 -9.46 52.29 -4.03
C THR A 370 -9.81 53.31 -2.94
N ASP A 371 -9.16 53.18 -1.78
CA ASP A 371 -8.62 54.40 -1.16
C ASP A 371 -7.34 54.11 -0.37
N THR A 372 -6.44 54.98 -0.56
CA THR A 372 -5.07 55.23 -0.18
C THR A 372 -4.86 55.29 1.34
N ALA A 373 -3.81 54.74 1.90
CA ALA A 373 -2.47 55.28 2.15
C ALA A 373 -1.76 54.54 3.31
N PRO A 374 -0.47 54.65 3.42
CA PRO A 374 0.37 53.64 4.11
C PRO A 374 0.75 54.07 5.52
N VAL A 375 0.93 53.07 6.42
CA VAL A 375 1.68 53.32 7.66
C VAL A 375 2.88 52.41 7.68
N GLN A 376 4.02 53.03 7.44
CA GLN A 376 5.34 52.52 7.74
C GLN A 376 5.53 52.44 9.26
N GLN A 377 5.89 51.27 9.80
CA GLN A 377 6.58 51.21 11.08
C GLN A 377 7.95 50.58 10.88
N LYS A 378 8.95 51.42 11.12
CA LYS A 378 10.37 51.13 11.13
C LYS A 378 10.72 50.22 12.32
N LEU A 379 11.50 49.20 12.05
CA LEU A 379 12.33 48.51 13.05
C LEU A 379 13.59 49.35 13.31
N PRO A 380 14.05 49.48 14.55
CA PRO A 380 15.34 50.09 14.84
C PRO A 380 16.47 49.11 14.72
N LEU A 381 17.47 49.47 13.92
CA LEU A 381 18.84 48.97 14.00
C LEU A 381 19.49 49.51 15.29
N SER A 382 20.13 48.67 16.07
CA SER A 382 21.20 49.09 16.95
C SER A 382 22.42 48.22 16.72
N ALA A 383 23.44 48.85 16.19
CA ALA A 383 24.83 48.44 16.21
C ALA A 383 25.45 48.94 17.55
N SER A 384 26.42 48.17 18.02
CA SER A 384 27.62 48.56 18.78
C SER A 384 28.41 47.28 18.96
N GLU A 385 29.52 47.03 18.31
CA GLU A 385 30.91 47.48 18.50
C GLU A 385 31.45 47.21 19.92
N ASP A 386 32.63 46.59 19.88
CA ASP A 386 33.71 46.51 20.84
C ASP A 386 33.61 45.48 21.99
N GLU A 387 34.38 44.41 21.96
CA GLU A 387 35.79 44.10 22.23
C GLU A 387 36.14 42.66 21.85
#